data_70f2f87ed57605c7ccd6d156f8de9710
#
_entry.id   70f2f87ed57605c7ccd6d156f8de9710
#
_cell.length_a   1.000
_cell.length_b   1.000
_cell.length_c   1.000
_cell.angle_alpha   90.00
_cell.angle_beta   90.00
_cell.angle_gamma   90.00
#
_symmetry.space_group_name_H-M   'P 1'
#
loop_
_entity.id
_entity.type
_entity.pdbx_description
1 polymer ?
#
loop_
_entity_poly.entity_id
_entity_poly.type
_entity_poly.pdbx_seq_one_letter_code
_entity_poly.pdbx_strand_id
1 'polypeptide(L)'
;MISCSKMKKIFELGRVIENDSLNAYLHTAYKLKLNNYRLISDGELSIRGAGLDVPDFMKEFLRFHGEALMIANIINSKIISITLRSMGPKKEFSKIGISKNMLYGLGQMSEGFKFGQPILLVEGHLDRDVISELYPNSLALTTNMINKSQAEILKRLTNKFILMLDNDEAGRKGTQNAYNILKGCKIKSIHHENGMKDCGDLVKLELSNINEYEWVKQMYKSKIEMELY
;
A
#
# COMPACT_ATOMS: atom_id res chain seq x y z
N MET A 1 13.19 -8.11 17.64
CA MET A 1 12.22 -7.15 17.02
C MET A 1 12.91 -5.81 16.87
N ILE A 2 12.82 -5.17 15.69
CA ILE A 2 13.46 -3.87 15.44
C ILE A 2 12.59 -2.76 16.04
N SER A 3 13.18 -1.84 16.83
CA SER A 3 12.44 -0.73 17.43
C SER A 3 12.01 0.32 16.40
N CYS A 4 10.94 1.06 16.67
CA CYS A 4 10.49 2.16 15.80
C CYS A 4 11.57 3.24 15.61
N SER A 5 12.35 3.52 16.64
CA SER A 5 13.48 4.47 16.56
C SER A 5 14.56 3.97 15.58
N LYS A 6 14.88 2.68 15.63
CA LYS A 6 15.83 2.07 14.69
C LYS A 6 15.27 2.05 13.27
N MET A 7 13.98 1.75 13.08
CA MET A 7 13.35 1.82 11.78
C MET A 7 13.36 3.23 11.18
N LYS A 8 13.13 4.26 12.00
CA LYS A 8 13.25 5.65 11.56
C LYS A 8 14.66 5.94 11.04
N LYS A 9 15.70 5.57 11.79
CA LYS A 9 17.10 5.72 11.35
C LYS A 9 17.39 4.99 10.05
N ILE A 10 16.90 3.76 9.88
CA ILE A 10 17.06 2.99 8.64
C ILE A 10 16.35 3.71 7.47
N PHE A 11 15.15 4.23 7.68
CA PHE A 11 14.42 4.96 6.64
C PHE A 11 15.12 6.26 6.24
N GLU A 12 15.73 6.96 7.19
CA GLU A 12 16.49 8.19 6.97
C GLU A 12 17.82 7.96 6.23
N LEU A 13 18.30 6.71 6.07
CA LEU A 13 19.43 6.40 5.21
C LEU A 13 19.12 6.65 3.73
N GLY A 14 17.88 6.48 3.32
CA GLY A 14 17.45 6.74 1.95
C GLY A 14 17.39 8.23 1.64
N ARG A 15 17.67 8.57 0.38
CA ARG A 15 17.53 9.93 -0.12
C ARG A 15 16.08 10.31 -0.33
N VAL A 16 15.75 11.57 -0.11
CA VAL A 16 14.46 12.15 -0.50
C VAL A 16 14.34 12.09 -2.03
N ILE A 17 13.17 11.79 -2.51
CA ILE A 17 12.90 11.74 -3.95
C ILE A 17 12.63 13.17 -4.40
N GLU A 18 13.63 13.80 -5.03
CA GLU A 18 13.57 15.16 -5.55
C GLU A 18 13.75 15.16 -7.07
N ASN A 19 12.84 15.81 -7.78
CA ASN A 19 12.94 16.23 -9.20
C ASN A 19 13.56 15.26 -10.25
N ASP A 20 13.52 13.97 -10.02
CA ASP A 20 13.92 12.98 -11.02
C ASP A 20 12.68 12.37 -11.72
N SER A 21 12.91 11.51 -12.70
CA SER A 21 11.85 10.84 -13.45
C SER A 21 10.93 10.00 -12.55
N LEU A 22 11.45 9.48 -11.45
CA LEU A 22 10.65 8.75 -10.46
C LEU A 22 9.77 9.69 -9.65
N ASN A 23 10.24 10.89 -9.30
CA ASN A 23 9.44 11.91 -8.65
C ASN A 23 8.31 12.39 -9.57
N ALA A 24 8.62 12.67 -10.83
CA ALA A 24 7.59 12.97 -11.83
C ALA A 24 6.58 11.84 -11.94
N TYR A 25 7.03 10.59 -11.99
CA TYR A 25 6.17 9.41 -12.00
C TYR A 25 5.32 9.29 -10.73
N LEU A 26 5.89 9.46 -9.54
CA LEU A 26 5.17 9.36 -8.28
C LEU A 26 4.28 10.59 -8.01
N HIS A 27 4.72 11.80 -8.37
CA HIS A 27 3.97 13.03 -8.17
C HIS A 27 2.90 13.27 -9.22
N THR A 28 3.23 13.14 -10.48
CA THR A 28 2.29 13.42 -11.58
C THR A 28 1.24 12.32 -11.66
N ALA A 29 1.67 11.08 -11.44
CA ALA A 29 0.82 9.93 -11.59
C ALA A 29 0.01 9.59 -10.33
N TYR A 30 0.57 9.81 -9.12
CA TYR A 30 -0.05 9.34 -7.89
C TYR A 30 -0.37 10.47 -6.91
N LYS A 31 0.03 11.73 -7.16
CA LYS A 31 -0.09 12.83 -6.19
C LYS A 31 0.37 12.43 -4.77
N LEU A 32 1.33 11.53 -4.67
CA LEU A 32 1.70 10.87 -3.42
C LEU A 32 2.28 11.87 -2.43
N LYS A 33 1.92 11.71 -1.17
CA LYS A 33 2.64 12.33 -0.04
C LYS A 33 4.01 11.66 0.08
N LEU A 34 5.02 12.17 -0.61
CA LEU A 34 6.37 11.59 -0.73
C LEU A 34 7.08 11.38 0.61
N ASN A 35 6.57 11.91 1.71
CA ASN A 35 7.15 11.73 3.05
C ASN A 35 7.26 10.26 3.49
N ASN A 36 6.43 9.38 2.90
CA ASN A 36 6.45 7.95 3.20
C ASN A 36 7.42 7.15 2.32
N TYR A 37 8.13 7.83 1.41
CA TYR A 37 8.97 7.20 0.41
C TYR A 37 10.40 7.72 0.47
N ARG A 38 11.37 6.83 0.25
CA ARG A 38 12.79 7.13 0.06
C ARG A 38 13.37 6.19 -0.98
N LEU A 39 14.38 6.65 -1.70
CA LEU A 39 15.23 5.78 -2.51
C LEU A 39 16.47 5.43 -1.73
N ILE A 40 16.95 4.19 -1.88
CA ILE A 40 18.20 3.74 -1.29
C ILE A 40 18.92 2.83 -2.27
N SER A 41 20.23 3.07 -2.44
CA SER A 41 21.14 2.20 -3.19
C SER A 41 22.08 1.44 -2.24
N ASP A 42 22.73 0.40 -2.75
CA ASP A 42 23.76 -0.34 -2.00
C ASP A 42 24.92 0.56 -1.60
N GLY A 43 25.32 1.49 -2.48
CA GLY A 43 26.38 2.49 -2.18
C GLY A 43 25.98 3.45 -1.04
N GLU A 44 24.73 3.95 -1.05
CA GLU A 44 24.22 4.82 0.02
C GLU A 44 24.12 4.07 1.35
N LEU A 45 23.70 2.81 1.33
CA LEU A 45 23.66 1.98 2.52
C LEU A 45 25.07 1.78 3.09
N SER A 46 26.06 1.52 2.24
CA SER A 46 27.45 1.31 2.66
C SER A 46 28.06 2.56 3.30
N ILE A 47 27.77 3.73 2.76
CA ILE A 47 28.32 5.01 3.24
C ILE A 47 27.55 5.51 4.47
N ARG A 48 26.22 5.61 4.38
CA ARG A 48 25.38 6.22 5.42
C ARG A 48 25.01 5.26 6.55
N GLY A 49 25.03 3.95 6.26
CA GLY A 49 24.73 2.89 7.21
C GLY A 49 25.90 2.48 8.10
N ALA A 50 27.09 3.09 7.94
CA ALA A 50 28.26 2.79 8.76
C ALA A 50 27.95 3.04 10.26
N GLY A 51 28.13 1.97 11.08
CA GLY A 51 27.80 2.00 12.51
C GLY A 51 26.32 1.79 12.86
N LEU A 52 25.42 1.66 11.88
CA LEU A 52 24.04 1.26 12.11
C LEU A 52 23.88 -0.24 11.87
N ASP A 53 23.29 -0.93 12.85
CA ASP A 53 22.97 -2.36 12.71
C ASP A 53 21.78 -2.52 11.75
N VAL A 54 22.07 -2.54 10.45
CA VAL A 54 21.10 -2.76 9.35
C VAL A 54 20.93 -4.25 9.13
N PRO A 55 19.69 -4.76 8.98
CA PRO A 55 19.44 -6.17 8.73
C PRO A 55 20.18 -6.70 7.49
N ASP A 56 20.80 -7.87 7.59
CA ASP A 56 21.61 -8.45 6.50
C ASP A 56 20.79 -8.70 5.24
N PHE A 57 19.55 -9.16 5.36
CA PHE A 57 18.67 -9.35 4.20
C PHE A 57 18.41 -8.05 3.42
N MET A 58 18.45 -6.87 4.08
CA MET A 58 18.36 -5.58 3.39
C MET A 58 19.61 -5.30 2.57
N LYS A 59 20.78 -5.61 3.14
CA LYS A 59 22.06 -5.49 2.43
C LYS A 59 22.10 -6.43 1.22
N GLU A 60 21.67 -7.68 1.38
CA GLU A 60 21.56 -8.67 0.30
C GLU A 60 20.59 -8.22 -0.78
N PHE A 61 19.41 -7.71 -0.39
CA PHE A 61 18.42 -7.18 -1.33
C PHE A 61 19.00 -6.06 -2.18
N LEU A 62 19.70 -5.09 -1.58
CA LEU A 62 20.28 -3.96 -2.29
C LEU A 62 21.48 -4.39 -3.16
N ARG A 63 22.33 -5.31 -2.70
CA ARG A 63 23.41 -5.88 -3.54
C ARG A 63 22.87 -6.54 -4.80
N PHE A 64 21.75 -7.25 -4.69
CA PHE A 64 21.15 -7.94 -5.82
C PHE A 64 20.42 -6.99 -6.78
N HIS A 65 19.72 -6.00 -6.26
CA HIS A 65 18.86 -5.11 -7.05
C HIS A 65 19.50 -3.75 -7.36
N GLY A 66 20.61 -3.39 -6.71
CA GLY A 66 21.29 -2.12 -6.84
C GLY A 66 20.59 -0.96 -6.13
N GLU A 67 19.29 -0.77 -6.38
CA GLU A 67 18.47 0.29 -5.79
C GLU A 67 17.07 -0.22 -5.44
N ALA A 68 16.48 0.37 -4.40
CA ALA A 68 15.12 0.08 -3.96
C ALA A 68 14.34 1.33 -3.53
N LEU A 69 13.05 1.30 -3.78
CA LEU A 69 12.10 2.21 -3.15
C LEU A 69 11.78 1.69 -1.75
N MET A 70 12.06 2.50 -0.74
CA MET A 70 11.63 2.27 0.64
C MET A 70 10.25 2.89 0.86
N ILE A 71 9.30 2.10 1.33
CA ILE A 71 7.93 2.52 1.63
C ILE A 71 7.71 2.35 3.14
N ALA A 72 7.53 3.46 3.86
CA ALA A 72 7.29 3.44 5.29
C ALA A 72 5.81 3.25 5.62
N ASN A 73 5.50 2.29 6.49
CA ASN A 73 4.19 2.19 7.13
C ASN A 73 4.25 2.94 8.47
N ILE A 74 3.44 4.00 8.58
CA ILE A 74 3.48 4.93 9.70
C ILE A 74 2.17 4.81 10.48
N ILE A 75 2.26 4.66 11.81
CA ILE A 75 1.11 4.71 12.73
C ILE A 75 1.50 5.62 13.90
N ASN A 76 0.66 6.59 14.23
CA ASN A 76 0.90 7.55 15.31
C ASN A 76 2.31 8.20 15.20
N SER A 77 2.65 8.69 14.01
CA SER A 77 3.94 9.32 13.68
C SER A 77 5.17 8.42 13.89
N LYS A 78 4.98 7.10 14.05
CA LYS A 78 6.07 6.13 14.20
C LYS A 78 6.13 5.21 12.99
N ILE A 79 7.33 5.02 12.44
CA ILE A 79 7.56 3.99 11.41
C ILE A 79 7.54 2.63 12.09
N ILE A 80 6.56 1.80 11.73
CA ILE A 80 6.35 0.46 12.30
C ILE A 80 6.90 -0.64 11.38
N SER A 81 6.97 -0.36 10.10
CA SER A 81 7.61 -1.24 9.10
C SER A 81 8.07 -0.45 7.88
N ILE A 82 9.03 -1.01 7.16
CA ILE A 82 9.51 -0.51 5.88
C ILE A 82 9.41 -1.65 4.88
N THR A 83 8.83 -1.39 3.72
CA THR A 83 8.87 -2.29 2.57
C THR A 83 9.93 -1.78 1.60
N LEU A 84 10.84 -2.66 1.18
CA LEU A 84 11.75 -2.43 0.07
C LEU A 84 11.09 -2.96 -1.19
N ARG A 85 11.07 -2.19 -2.26
CA ARG A 85 10.57 -2.57 -3.57
C ARG A 85 11.68 -2.35 -4.59
N SER A 86 12.07 -3.40 -5.31
CA SER A 86 13.07 -3.28 -6.37
C SER A 86 12.61 -2.34 -7.48
N MET A 87 13.56 -1.62 -8.09
CA MET A 87 13.28 -0.70 -9.19
C MET A 87 13.37 -1.37 -10.57
N GLY A 88 13.81 -2.63 -10.63
CA GLY A 88 13.94 -3.40 -11.86
C GLY A 88 12.61 -3.80 -12.52
N PRO A 89 12.65 -4.43 -13.70
CA PRO A 89 11.46 -4.84 -14.46
C PRO A 89 10.63 -5.89 -13.71
N LYS A 90 11.29 -6.81 -13.01
CA LYS A 90 10.62 -7.73 -12.08
C LYS A 90 10.59 -7.09 -10.71
N LYS A 91 9.40 -6.80 -10.23
CA LYS A 91 9.20 -6.19 -8.92
C LYS A 91 9.33 -7.23 -7.81
N GLU A 92 10.36 -7.09 -7.00
CA GLU A 92 10.58 -7.91 -5.81
C GLU A 92 10.44 -7.05 -4.56
N PHE A 93 10.06 -7.69 -3.46
CA PHE A 93 9.77 -7.02 -2.21
C PHE A 93 10.49 -7.68 -1.05
N SER A 94 11.03 -6.86 -0.16
CA SER A 94 11.50 -7.29 1.15
C SER A 94 10.94 -6.38 2.23
N LYS A 95 10.78 -6.87 3.45
CA LYS A 95 10.08 -6.14 4.52
C LYS A 95 10.86 -6.15 5.83
N ILE A 96 10.91 -4.99 6.46
CA ILE A 96 11.53 -4.76 7.77
C ILE A 96 10.43 -4.43 8.78
N GLY A 97 10.44 -5.07 9.95
CA GLY A 97 9.49 -4.78 11.04
C GLY A 97 8.27 -5.69 11.06
N ILE A 98 7.18 -5.23 11.70
CA ILE A 98 5.97 -6.02 11.96
C ILE A 98 5.04 -5.99 10.73
N SER A 99 5.53 -6.34 9.56
CA SER A 99 4.81 -6.08 8.31
C SER A 99 3.75 -7.12 7.95
N LYS A 100 3.95 -8.40 8.31
CA LYS A 100 3.06 -9.49 7.83
C LYS A 100 1.62 -9.41 8.37
N ASN A 101 1.42 -8.79 9.53
CA ASN A 101 0.11 -8.70 10.20
C ASN A 101 -0.49 -7.30 10.14
N MET A 102 0.19 -6.35 9.52
CA MET A 102 -0.26 -4.96 9.47
C MET A 102 -0.85 -4.61 8.11
N LEU A 103 -1.86 -3.74 8.17
CA LEU A 103 -2.44 -3.11 7.00
C LEU A 103 -1.66 -1.82 6.71
N TYR A 104 -1.33 -1.58 5.44
CA TYR A 104 -0.74 -0.31 5.05
C TYR A 104 -1.83 0.76 4.89
N GLY A 105 -1.51 1.96 5.34
CA GLY A 105 -2.44 3.08 5.29
C GLY A 105 -3.24 3.30 6.57
N LEU A 106 -3.14 2.41 7.56
CA LEU A 106 -3.93 2.50 8.79
C LEU A 106 -3.66 3.80 9.56
N GLY A 107 -2.43 4.27 9.60
CA GLY A 107 -2.07 5.54 10.24
C GLY A 107 -2.48 6.77 9.44
N GLN A 108 -2.50 6.66 8.12
CA GLN A 108 -2.89 7.75 7.22
C GLN A 108 -4.42 7.91 7.12
N MET A 109 -5.18 6.86 7.43
CA MET A 109 -6.65 6.94 7.45
C MET A 109 -7.20 7.93 8.50
N SER A 110 -6.43 8.22 9.55
CA SER A 110 -6.89 9.03 10.69
C SER A 110 -7.34 10.46 10.32
N GLU A 111 -6.85 11.01 9.21
CA GLU A 111 -7.18 12.38 8.79
C GLU A 111 -8.52 12.52 8.03
N GLY A 112 -9.08 11.43 7.54
CA GLY A 112 -10.35 11.43 6.78
C GLY A 112 -11.26 10.24 7.05
N PHE A 113 -10.86 9.36 7.98
CA PHE A 113 -11.58 8.13 8.26
C PHE A 113 -12.90 8.37 9.00
N LYS A 114 -13.96 7.81 8.46
CA LYS A 114 -15.28 7.81 9.10
C LYS A 114 -15.63 6.40 9.57
N PHE A 115 -15.72 6.20 10.88
CA PHE A 115 -16.15 4.93 11.47
C PHE A 115 -17.50 4.48 10.92
N GLY A 116 -17.63 3.16 10.71
CA GLY A 116 -18.87 2.57 10.19
C GLY A 116 -19.07 2.68 8.68
N GLN A 117 -18.25 3.47 7.98
CA GLN A 117 -18.23 3.47 6.51
C GLN A 117 -17.48 2.25 5.96
N PRO A 118 -17.79 1.83 4.73
CA PRO A 118 -17.04 0.77 4.07
C PRO A 118 -15.54 1.09 3.99
N ILE A 119 -14.72 0.07 4.15
CA ILE A 119 -13.27 0.17 3.88
C ILE A 119 -12.98 -0.49 2.53
N LEU A 120 -12.30 0.26 1.66
CA LEU A 120 -11.78 -0.25 0.40
C LEU A 120 -10.46 -0.96 0.66
N LEU A 121 -10.33 -2.20 0.21
CA LEU A 121 -9.14 -3.02 0.33
C LEU A 121 -8.50 -3.25 -1.04
N VAL A 122 -7.22 -2.92 -1.15
CA VAL A 122 -6.36 -3.16 -2.31
C VAL A 122 -5.15 -4.01 -1.93
N GLU A 123 -4.39 -4.52 -2.90
CA GLU A 123 -3.21 -5.35 -2.61
C GLU A 123 -1.98 -4.53 -2.25
N GLY A 124 -1.64 -3.56 -3.09
CA GLY A 124 -0.35 -2.86 -3.06
C GLY A 124 -0.35 -1.55 -2.28
N HIS A 125 0.84 -1.15 -1.84
CA HIS A 125 1.03 0.13 -1.15
C HIS A 125 0.71 1.31 -2.07
N LEU A 126 1.25 1.27 -3.31
CA LEU A 126 1.05 2.33 -4.29
C LEU A 126 -0.42 2.42 -4.73
N ASP A 127 -1.09 1.27 -4.91
CA ASP A 127 -2.52 1.22 -5.24
C ASP A 127 -3.37 1.92 -4.18
N ARG A 128 -3.06 1.65 -2.91
CA ARG A 128 -3.73 2.33 -1.79
C ARG A 128 -3.48 3.83 -1.82
N ASP A 129 -2.27 4.26 -2.06
CA ASP A 129 -1.95 5.67 -2.02
C ASP A 129 -2.60 6.43 -3.18
N VAL A 130 -2.67 5.82 -4.38
CA VAL A 130 -3.46 6.34 -5.50
C VAL A 130 -4.93 6.46 -5.14
N ILE A 131 -5.54 5.36 -4.72
CA ILE A 131 -6.98 5.32 -4.49
C ILE A 131 -7.40 6.17 -3.28
N SER A 132 -6.50 6.43 -2.34
CA SER A 132 -6.80 7.21 -1.14
C SER A 132 -7.15 8.66 -1.41
N GLU A 133 -6.71 9.22 -2.53
CA GLU A 133 -7.11 10.56 -2.97
C GLU A 133 -8.60 10.61 -3.35
N LEU A 134 -9.13 9.53 -3.89
CA LEU A 134 -10.55 9.40 -4.26
C LEU A 134 -11.38 8.81 -3.11
N TYR A 135 -10.80 7.87 -2.38
CA TYR A 135 -11.48 7.12 -1.33
C TYR A 135 -10.58 7.00 -0.09
N PRO A 136 -10.59 7.99 0.81
CA PRO A 136 -9.73 8.01 2.00
C PRO A 136 -9.85 6.78 2.91
N ASN A 137 -11.04 6.14 2.97
CA ASN A 137 -11.27 4.90 3.71
C ASN A 137 -10.67 3.68 2.99
N SER A 138 -9.41 3.73 2.58
CA SER A 138 -8.72 2.67 1.87
C SER A 138 -7.52 2.14 2.64
N LEU A 139 -7.29 0.82 2.53
CA LEU A 139 -6.15 0.11 3.13
C LEU A 139 -5.55 -0.87 2.13
N ALA A 140 -4.22 -1.06 2.21
CA ALA A 140 -3.58 -2.14 1.47
C ALA A 140 -3.28 -3.34 2.38
N LEU A 141 -3.52 -4.52 1.83
CA LEU A 141 -3.22 -5.80 2.48
C LEU A 141 -1.72 -6.07 2.53
N THR A 142 -0.96 -5.53 1.58
CA THR A 142 0.47 -5.77 1.36
C THR A 142 0.83 -7.24 1.07
N THR A 143 -0.17 -8.03 0.83
CA THR A 143 -0.16 -9.44 0.42
C THR A 143 -1.43 -9.70 -0.38
N ASN A 144 -1.46 -10.81 -1.10
CA ASN A 144 -2.66 -11.22 -1.85
C ASN A 144 -3.76 -11.87 -0.99
N MET A 145 -3.52 -12.11 0.29
CA MET A 145 -4.49 -12.75 1.20
C MET A 145 -4.56 -12.02 2.53
N ILE A 146 -5.76 -11.94 3.07
CA ILE A 146 -6.01 -11.47 4.44
C ILE A 146 -5.65 -12.58 5.41
N ASN A 147 -4.80 -12.30 6.39
CA ASN A 147 -4.54 -13.22 7.50
C ASN A 147 -5.45 -12.95 8.71
N LYS A 148 -5.42 -13.84 9.71
CA LYS A 148 -6.28 -13.73 10.91
C LYS A 148 -6.11 -12.41 11.65
N SER A 149 -4.87 -11.96 11.86
CA SER A 149 -4.58 -10.71 12.58
C SER A 149 -5.09 -9.48 11.82
N GLN A 150 -4.93 -9.46 10.50
CA GLN A 150 -5.49 -8.40 9.65
C GLN A 150 -7.02 -8.41 9.70
N ALA A 151 -7.65 -9.59 9.63
CA ALA A 151 -9.11 -9.71 9.72
C ALA A 151 -9.65 -9.21 11.07
N GLU A 152 -8.96 -9.47 12.18
CA GLU A 152 -9.33 -8.95 13.49
C GLU A 152 -9.27 -7.41 13.54
N ILE A 153 -8.22 -6.82 12.98
CA ILE A 153 -8.10 -5.35 12.88
C ILE A 153 -9.24 -4.79 12.02
N LEU A 154 -9.46 -5.36 10.85
CA LEU A 154 -10.52 -4.92 9.92
C LEU A 154 -11.90 -4.96 10.56
N LYS A 155 -12.26 -6.07 11.22
CA LYS A 155 -13.56 -6.25 11.89
C LYS A 155 -13.79 -5.28 13.06
N ARG A 156 -12.71 -4.76 13.68
CA ARG A 156 -12.81 -3.69 14.70
C ARG A 156 -13.08 -2.32 14.11
N LEU A 157 -12.67 -2.08 12.86
CA LEU A 157 -12.86 -0.80 12.19
C LEU A 157 -14.26 -0.69 11.57
N THR A 158 -14.73 -1.75 10.92
CA THR A 158 -16.03 -1.78 10.24
C THR A 158 -16.48 -3.21 9.98
N ASN A 159 -17.75 -3.38 9.66
CA ASN A 159 -18.29 -4.63 9.11
C ASN A 159 -18.64 -4.53 7.61
N LYS A 160 -18.13 -3.50 6.91
CA LYS A 160 -18.46 -3.19 5.51
C LYS A 160 -17.17 -3.04 4.70
N PHE A 161 -16.97 -3.88 3.67
CA PHE A 161 -15.75 -3.91 2.87
C PHE A 161 -16.03 -3.87 1.38
N ILE A 162 -15.24 -3.09 0.67
CA ILE A 162 -15.16 -3.09 -0.79
C ILE A 162 -13.81 -3.68 -1.16
N LEU A 163 -13.80 -4.77 -1.93
CA LEU A 163 -12.58 -5.42 -2.40
C LEU A 163 -12.27 -4.94 -3.81
N MET A 164 -11.07 -4.43 -4.02
CA MET A 164 -10.54 -4.05 -5.33
C MET A 164 -9.11 -4.57 -5.44
N LEU A 165 -9.00 -5.90 -5.50
CA LEU A 165 -7.73 -6.61 -5.60
C LEU A 165 -7.31 -6.72 -7.07
N ASP A 166 -6.06 -7.12 -7.32
CA ASP A 166 -5.50 -7.24 -8.67
C ASP A 166 -6.36 -8.13 -9.58
N ASN A 167 -6.46 -7.77 -10.85
CA ASN A 167 -7.24 -8.53 -11.83
C ASN A 167 -6.44 -9.70 -12.42
N ASP A 168 -5.88 -10.51 -11.56
CA ASP A 168 -5.14 -11.72 -11.90
C ASP A 168 -5.58 -12.93 -11.05
N GLU A 169 -4.96 -14.07 -11.22
CA GLU A 169 -5.32 -15.29 -10.48
C GLU A 169 -5.08 -15.13 -8.98
N ALA A 170 -4.01 -14.42 -8.59
CA ALA A 170 -3.70 -14.17 -7.17
C ALA A 170 -4.76 -13.29 -6.52
N GLY A 171 -5.19 -12.21 -7.18
CA GLY A 171 -6.25 -11.34 -6.69
C GLY A 171 -7.61 -12.03 -6.61
N ARG A 172 -7.93 -12.92 -7.56
CA ARG A 172 -9.17 -13.76 -7.47
C ARG A 172 -9.13 -14.69 -6.25
N LYS A 173 -7.99 -15.34 -5.99
CA LYS A 173 -7.80 -16.16 -4.77
C LYS A 173 -7.87 -15.32 -3.50
N GLY A 174 -7.29 -14.11 -3.53
CA GLY A 174 -7.38 -13.14 -2.45
C GLY A 174 -8.80 -12.70 -2.16
N THR A 175 -9.59 -12.44 -3.19
CA THR A 175 -11.02 -12.12 -3.08
C THR A 175 -11.81 -13.26 -2.41
N GLN A 176 -11.60 -14.51 -2.85
CA GLN A 176 -12.23 -15.67 -2.21
C GLN A 176 -11.79 -15.85 -0.75
N ASN A 177 -10.51 -15.64 -0.45
CA ASN A 177 -10.00 -15.65 0.93
C ASN A 177 -10.69 -14.58 1.78
N ALA A 178 -10.83 -13.35 1.24
CA ALA A 178 -11.49 -12.25 1.94
C ALA A 178 -12.93 -12.57 2.31
N TYR A 179 -13.73 -13.14 1.39
CA TYR A 179 -15.09 -13.59 1.68
C TYR A 179 -15.13 -14.63 2.80
N ASN A 180 -14.18 -15.56 2.83
CA ASN A 180 -14.12 -16.61 3.85
C ASN A 180 -13.73 -16.07 5.21
N ILE A 181 -12.66 -15.25 5.30
CA ILE A 181 -12.09 -14.82 6.58
C ILE A 181 -12.89 -13.67 7.22
N LEU A 182 -13.54 -12.84 6.38
CA LEU A 182 -14.42 -11.76 6.81
C LEU A 182 -15.90 -12.19 6.86
N LYS A 183 -16.17 -13.49 6.96
CA LYS A 183 -17.53 -14.04 7.09
C LYS A 183 -18.31 -13.29 8.17
N GLY A 184 -19.56 -12.93 7.85
CA GLY A 184 -20.44 -12.12 8.71
C GLY A 184 -20.35 -10.62 8.47
N CYS A 185 -19.42 -10.15 7.62
CA CYS A 185 -19.37 -8.77 7.17
C CYS A 185 -20.10 -8.58 5.84
N LYS A 186 -20.48 -7.35 5.52
CA LYS A 186 -20.98 -6.97 4.20
C LYS A 186 -19.78 -6.74 3.28
N ILE A 187 -19.70 -7.50 2.19
CA ILE A 187 -18.58 -7.46 1.27
C ILE A 187 -19.09 -7.29 -0.16
N LYS A 188 -18.51 -6.34 -0.89
CA LYS A 188 -18.66 -6.20 -2.34
C LYS A 188 -17.29 -6.24 -3.00
N SER A 189 -17.17 -6.89 -4.15
CA SER A 189 -15.97 -6.83 -4.97
C SER A 189 -16.19 -5.98 -6.20
N ILE A 190 -15.18 -5.21 -6.55
CA ILE A 190 -15.11 -4.41 -7.77
C ILE A 190 -13.98 -4.99 -8.60
N HIS A 191 -14.22 -5.14 -9.88
CA HIS A 191 -13.23 -5.60 -10.84
C HIS A 191 -12.77 -4.43 -11.69
N HIS A 192 -11.47 -4.39 -11.97
CA HIS A 192 -10.89 -3.44 -12.91
C HIS A 192 -11.45 -3.67 -14.32
N GLU A 193 -11.52 -2.61 -15.10
CA GLU A 193 -11.94 -2.68 -16.49
C GLU A 193 -10.97 -3.51 -17.34
N ASN A 194 -11.43 -3.95 -18.51
CA ASN A 194 -10.62 -4.74 -19.43
C ASN A 194 -9.29 -4.03 -19.76
N GLY A 195 -8.20 -4.74 -19.56
CA GLY A 195 -6.84 -4.24 -19.81
C GLY A 195 -6.16 -3.59 -18.60
N MET A 196 -6.87 -3.34 -17.50
CA MET A 196 -6.29 -2.85 -16.26
C MET A 196 -6.03 -4.02 -15.30
N LYS A 197 -4.82 -4.08 -14.76
CA LYS A 197 -4.44 -5.10 -13.78
C LYS A 197 -4.75 -4.66 -12.35
N ASP A 198 -4.40 -3.43 -12.02
CA ASP A 198 -4.43 -2.87 -10.67
C ASP A 198 -4.73 -1.36 -10.69
N CYS A 199 -4.90 -0.76 -9.52
CA CYS A 199 -5.07 0.70 -9.40
C CYS A 199 -3.85 1.49 -9.89
N GLY A 200 -2.66 0.90 -9.88
CA GLY A 200 -1.45 1.54 -10.39
C GLY A 200 -1.49 1.77 -11.90
N ASP A 201 -2.31 1.03 -12.64
CA ASP A 201 -2.52 1.27 -14.07
C ASP A 201 -3.25 2.60 -14.36
N LEU A 202 -3.95 3.18 -13.37
CA LEU A 202 -4.53 4.53 -13.46
C LEU A 202 -3.49 5.61 -13.72
N VAL A 203 -2.26 5.37 -13.32
CA VAL A 203 -1.12 6.26 -13.56
C VAL A 203 -0.89 6.52 -15.04
N LYS A 204 -1.22 5.52 -15.87
CA LYS A 204 -1.09 5.61 -17.33
C LYS A 204 -2.25 6.35 -17.97
N LEU A 205 -3.29 6.67 -17.18
CA LEU A 205 -4.49 7.33 -17.64
C LEU A 205 -4.46 8.80 -17.23
N GLU A 206 -4.94 9.69 -18.10
CA GLU A 206 -5.08 11.10 -17.76
C GLU A 206 -6.03 11.28 -16.58
N LEU A 207 -5.50 11.72 -15.44
CA LEU A 207 -6.25 11.89 -14.18
C LEU A 207 -7.47 12.83 -14.29
N SER A 208 -7.58 13.63 -15.36
CA SER A 208 -8.71 14.53 -15.62
C SER A 208 -10.05 13.80 -15.74
N ASN A 209 -10.05 12.53 -16.18
CA ASN A 209 -11.25 11.76 -16.49
C ASN A 209 -11.49 10.57 -15.57
N ILE A 210 -10.82 10.52 -14.40
CA ILE A 210 -10.87 9.38 -13.49
C ILE A 210 -12.29 9.03 -13.02
N ASN A 211 -13.17 10.04 -12.88
CA ASN A 211 -14.56 9.84 -12.45
C ASN A 211 -15.44 9.18 -13.53
N GLU A 212 -14.98 9.10 -14.77
CA GLU A 212 -15.71 8.47 -15.87
C GLU A 212 -15.54 6.95 -15.90
N TYR A 213 -14.51 6.42 -15.20
CA TYR A 213 -14.26 4.98 -15.17
C TYR A 213 -15.37 4.22 -14.42
N GLU A 214 -15.81 3.13 -15.00
CA GLU A 214 -16.89 2.32 -14.44
C GLU A 214 -16.57 1.77 -13.05
N TRP A 215 -15.33 1.41 -12.78
CA TRP A 215 -14.92 0.94 -11.45
C TRP A 215 -15.02 2.04 -10.38
N VAL A 216 -14.75 3.31 -10.73
CA VAL A 216 -14.94 4.47 -9.81
C VAL A 216 -16.43 4.63 -9.51
N LYS A 217 -17.28 4.58 -10.54
CA LYS A 217 -18.74 4.64 -10.37
C LYS A 217 -19.25 3.49 -9.51
N GLN A 218 -18.76 2.27 -9.76
CA GLN A 218 -19.10 1.08 -8.97
C GLN A 218 -18.66 1.23 -7.50
N MET A 219 -17.48 1.80 -7.24
CA MET A 219 -16.98 2.06 -5.90
C MET A 219 -17.92 2.99 -5.13
N TYR A 220 -18.28 4.12 -5.71
CA TYR A 220 -19.22 5.07 -5.08
C TYR A 220 -20.62 4.48 -4.93
N LYS A 221 -21.12 3.76 -5.92
CA LYS A 221 -22.39 3.03 -5.83
C LYS A 221 -22.38 2.03 -4.69
N SER A 222 -21.33 1.22 -4.58
CA SER A 222 -21.16 0.23 -3.50
C SER A 222 -21.10 0.90 -2.12
N LYS A 223 -20.46 2.08 -2.02
CA LYS A 223 -20.44 2.87 -0.80
C LYS A 223 -21.87 3.27 -0.38
N ILE A 224 -22.61 3.90 -1.29
CA ILE A 224 -23.99 4.36 -1.03
C ILE A 224 -24.88 3.19 -0.64
N GLU A 225 -24.85 2.09 -1.39
CA GLU A 225 -25.66 0.89 -1.11
C GLU A 225 -25.35 0.27 0.25
N MET A 226 -24.08 0.35 0.73
CA MET A 226 -23.71 -0.14 2.05
C MET A 226 -24.04 0.83 3.18
N GLU A 227 -24.15 2.14 2.90
CA GLU A 227 -24.52 3.15 3.90
C GLU A 227 -26.03 3.15 4.18
N LEU A 228 -26.85 2.74 3.20
CA LEU A 228 -28.31 2.69 3.31
C LEU A 228 -28.85 1.51 4.14
N TYR A 229 -27.99 0.60 4.55
CA TYR A 229 -28.31 -0.60 5.35
C TYR A 229 -27.43 -0.63 6.63
#